data_af8946050411ef32f9ba6321c1001d26
#
_entry.id   af8946050411ef32f9ba6321c1001d26
#
_cell.length_a   1.000
_cell.length_b   1.000
_cell.length_c   1.000
_cell.angle_alpha   90.00
_cell.angle_beta   90.00
_cell.angle_gamma   90.00
#
_symmetry.space_group_name_H-M   'P 1'
#
loop_
_entity.id
_entity.type
_entity.pdbx_description
1 polymer ?
#
loop_
_entity_poly.entity_id
_entity_poly.type
_entity_poly.pdbx_seq_one_letter_code
_entity_poly.pdbx_strand_id
1 'polypeptide(L)'
;VETPPPLPAAYDELSAASSGCPPLPPISGFVGRGDGVLLYDAFAPYRATGTNLYYLQQLLAYAQQDGNPRLAAAVGEVLDDLVCLSLPVARIWGFNDSPDRSSIRKGPDDFQEAGLRGLDQAVWEAKRRGIRLIVPLANNWADYGGLPAYAAWASKRDGVVYTRDDFFSDATMKQWWKDYAALLAERVNTFTGVRYRDEPTILAWEVANELRCQTCRGTTRLTDTVRELAAFLRRVMPNHLIADGGEGFDDQAGLYVGLSNSYPVRGDEGTSFSALAALPELDMVSYHYYPKSYGLESPRDTAVWIQRHQAIATALGKVAYLGECGYIGADSERAASFDAWLGHLFEVEGGQLGLMWQLLPSARASNDAFSVYSRKDRATAWILSRWGRDLR
;
A
#
# COMPACT_ATOMS: atom_id res chain seq x y z
N VAL A 1 11.78 -8.25 -29.97
CA VAL A 1 11.83 -8.22 -28.49
C VAL A 1 13.23 -8.63 -28.11
N GLU A 2 14.08 -7.67 -27.72
CA GLU A 2 15.42 -7.97 -27.21
C GLU A 2 15.28 -8.85 -25.96
N THR A 3 16.06 -9.91 -25.89
CA THR A 3 16.20 -10.70 -24.67
C THR A 3 16.71 -9.78 -23.56
N PRO A 4 16.04 -9.71 -22.40
CA PRO A 4 16.54 -8.87 -21.31
C PRO A 4 17.99 -9.29 -20.98
N PRO A 5 18.87 -8.33 -20.70
CA PRO A 5 20.23 -8.64 -20.29
C PRO A 5 20.21 -9.49 -19.01
N PRO A 6 21.25 -10.31 -18.77
CA PRO A 6 21.33 -11.11 -17.55
C PRO A 6 21.26 -10.19 -16.32
N LEU A 7 20.54 -10.64 -15.30
CA LEU A 7 20.55 -9.97 -14.00
C LEU A 7 22.01 -9.82 -13.52
N PRO A 8 22.34 -8.72 -12.80
CA PRO A 8 23.68 -8.56 -12.22
C PRO A 8 24.11 -9.85 -11.49
N ALA A 9 25.39 -10.23 -11.59
CA ALA A 9 25.92 -11.43 -10.94
C ALA A 9 25.64 -11.49 -9.44
N ALA A 10 25.59 -10.34 -8.76
CA ALA A 10 25.13 -10.20 -7.39
C ALA A 10 23.73 -10.77 -7.11
N TYR A 11 22.90 -10.93 -8.13
CA TYR A 11 21.56 -11.48 -7.99
C TYR A 11 21.55 -13.02 -7.93
N ASP A 12 22.52 -13.66 -8.56
CA ASP A 12 22.67 -15.13 -8.50
C ASP A 12 23.30 -15.58 -7.17
N GLU A 13 24.01 -14.67 -6.46
CA GLU A 13 24.65 -14.91 -5.17
C GLU A 13 23.78 -14.64 -3.94
N LEU A 14 22.51 -14.24 -4.10
CA LEU A 14 21.54 -14.03 -3.01
C LEU A 14 21.24 -15.28 -2.15
N SER A 15 21.91 -16.41 -2.43
CA SER A 15 21.88 -17.60 -1.58
C SER A 15 22.82 -17.57 -0.38
N ALA A 16 23.73 -16.60 -0.32
CA ALA A 16 24.70 -16.47 0.75
C ALA A 16 24.92 -14.99 1.10
N ALA A 17 24.23 -14.53 2.10
CA ALA A 17 24.41 -13.24 2.78
C ALA A 17 24.33 -11.97 1.87
N SER A 18 23.56 -11.02 2.29
CA SER A 18 23.33 -9.63 1.88
C SER A 18 24.56 -8.76 1.49
N SER A 19 25.69 -9.32 1.13
CA SER A 19 26.97 -8.61 1.00
C SER A 19 27.31 -8.11 -0.40
N GLY A 20 26.45 -8.34 -1.41
CA GLY A 20 26.74 -7.98 -2.80
C GLY A 20 25.88 -6.87 -3.40
N CYS A 21 24.72 -6.54 -2.82
CA CYS A 21 23.82 -5.52 -3.38
C CYS A 21 24.11 -4.13 -2.79
N PRO A 22 24.11 -3.06 -3.62
CA PRO A 22 24.28 -1.71 -3.13
C PRO A 22 23.18 -1.37 -2.10
N PRO A 23 23.52 -0.86 -0.91
CA PRO A 23 22.53 -0.53 0.10
C PRO A 23 21.62 0.61 -0.38
N LEU A 24 20.38 0.60 0.10
CA LEU A 24 19.50 1.75 0.00
C LEU A 24 20.02 2.87 0.92
N PRO A 25 19.78 4.15 0.58
CA PRO A 25 20.14 5.25 1.47
C PRO A 25 19.49 5.08 2.85
N PRO A 26 20.20 5.42 3.93
CA PRO A 26 19.61 5.39 5.26
C PRO A 26 18.48 6.42 5.39
N ILE A 27 17.48 6.09 6.18
CA ILE A 27 16.36 6.99 6.45
C ILE A 27 16.77 7.99 7.53
N SER A 28 16.89 9.27 7.16
CA SER A 28 17.32 10.35 8.06
C SER A 28 16.19 11.29 8.47
N GLY A 29 15.07 11.35 7.70
CA GLY A 29 13.98 12.29 7.95
C GLY A 29 12.67 11.84 7.29
N PHE A 30 11.63 12.67 7.46
CA PHE A 30 10.34 12.45 6.84
C PHE A 30 10.35 12.89 5.36
N VAL A 31 9.51 12.24 4.56
CA VAL A 31 9.12 12.76 3.26
C VAL A 31 7.91 13.65 3.44
N GLY A 32 8.00 14.85 2.93
CA GLY A 32 6.90 15.82 2.93
C GLY A 32 6.24 15.93 1.55
N ARG A 33 5.26 16.80 1.45
CA ARG A 33 4.60 17.17 0.21
C ARG A 33 4.78 18.66 -0.06
N GLY A 34 5.28 18.99 -1.25
CA GLY A 34 5.16 20.31 -1.84
C GLY A 34 3.86 20.45 -2.64
N ASP A 35 3.81 21.35 -3.60
CA ASP A 35 2.68 21.50 -4.52
C ASP A 35 2.69 20.37 -5.57
N GLY A 36 1.92 19.32 -5.31
CA GLY A 36 1.83 18.14 -6.17
C GLY A 36 3.10 17.27 -6.25
N VAL A 37 4.08 17.48 -5.38
CA VAL A 37 5.38 16.80 -5.40
C VAL A 37 5.73 16.24 -4.03
N LEU A 38 6.18 14.98 -3.96
CA LEU A 38 6.84 14.44 -2.77
C LEU A 38 8.25 14.99 -2.66
N LEU A 39 8.62 15.43 -1.47
CA LEU A 39 9.92 16.05 -1.21
C LEU A 39 10.63 15.35 -0.07
N TYR A 40 11.88 14.95 -0.31
CA TYR A 40 12.79 14.51 0.73
C TYR A 40 13.55 15.72 1.29
N ASP A 41 13.62 15.83 2.62
CA ASP A 41 14.24 16.97 3.32
C ASP A 41 13.76 18.35 2.82
N ALA A 42 12.50 18.45 2.39
CA ALA A 42 11.83 19.64 1.89
C ALA A 42 12.39 20.23 0.57
N PHE A 43 13.39 19.61 -0.07
CA PHE A 43 14.08 20.20 -1.22
C PHE A 43 14.23 19.25 -2.42
N ALA A 44 14.53 17.99 -2.21
CA ALA A 44 14.76 17.04 -3.30
C ALA A 44 13.47 16.28 -3.66
N PRO A 45 13.07 16.21 -4.94
CA PRO A 45 11.95 15.36 -5.34
C PRO A 45 12.16 13.91 -4.92
N TYR A 46 11.15 13.30 -4.33
CA TYR A 46 11.16 11.90 -3.96
C TYR A 46 10.37 11.08 -4.98
N ARG A 47 11.08 10.25 -5.73
CA ARG A 47 10.47 9.33 -6.71
C ARG A 47 10.93 7.92 -6.39
N ALA A 48 10.01 6.96 -6.46
CA ALA A 48 10.33 5.58 -6.13
C ALA A 48 9.38 4.58 -6.79
N THR A 49 9.87 3.39 -7.06
CA THR A 49 9.03 2.21 -7.26
C THR A 49 9.20 1.25 -6.08
N GLY A 50 8.24 0.35 -5.90
CA GLY A 50 8.24 -0.56 -4.79
C GLY A 50 7.27 -1.73 -4.98
N THR A 51 6.90 -2.35 -3.87
CA THR A 51 6.00 -3.51 -3.91
C THR A 51 5.10 -3.59 -2.69
N ASN A 52 4.03 -4.37 -2.79
CA ASN A 52 3.19 -4.75 -1.67
C ASN A 52 3.74 -6.00 -0.99
N LEU A 53 3.85 -5.94 0.34
CA LEU A 53 4.29 -7.00 1.26
C LEU A 53 3.30 -7.10 2.43
N TYR A 54 2.01 -7.19 2.14
CA TYR A 54 0.91 -7.09 3.11
C TYR A 54 1.07 -8.03 4.31
N TYR A 55 1.72 -9.15 4.14
CA TYR A 55 1.83 -10.27 5.09
C TYR A 55 2.97 -10.13 6.11
N LEU A 56 3.81 -9.09 6.08
CA LEU A 56 5.02 -9.00 6.93
C LEU A 56 4.69 -9.09 8.42
N GLN A 57 3.71 -8.32 8.87
CA GLN A 57 3.26 -8.30 10.26
C GLN A 57 2.89 -9.71 10.74
N GLN A 58 2.10 -10.43 9.96
CA GLN A 58 1.64 -11.78 10.28
C GLN A 58 2.78 -12.78 10.42
N LEU A 59 3.68 -12.82 9.43
CA LEU A 59 4.82 -13.75 9.45
C LEU A 59 5.74 -13.50 10.64
N LEU A 60 5.99 -12.23 10.98
CA LEU A 60 6.84 -11.86 12.10
C LEU A 60 6.16 -12.15 13.46
N ALA A 61 4.85 -11.93 13.57
CA ALA A 61 4.10 -12.32 14.75
C ALA A 61 4.16 -13.85 14.98
N TYR A 62 4.02 -14.66 13.93
CA TYR A 62 4.19 -16.11 14.01
C TYR A 62 5.62 -16.49 14.35
N ALA A 63 6.62 -15.87 13.70
CA ALA A 63 8.02 -16.17 13.97
C ALA A 63 8.39 -15.99 15.44
N GLN A 64 7.89 -14.91 16.05
CA GLN A 64 8.15 -14.62 17.48
C GLN A 64 7.43 -15.59 18.40
N GLN A 65 6.13 -15.89 18.13
CA GLN A 65 5.34 -16.79 18.98
C GLN A 65 5.84 -18.23 18.94
N ASP A 66 6.26 -18.70 17.76
CA ASP A 66 6.70 -20.09 17.55
C ASP A 66 8.20 -20.28 17.81
N GLY A 67 8.96 -19.20 18.01
CA GLY A 67 10.41 -19.25 17.96
C GLY A 67 10.93 -19.78 16.63
N ASN A 68 10.21 -19.52 15.52
CA ASN A 68 10.48 -20.10 14.21
C ASN A 68 11.41 -19.19 13.38
N PRO A 69 12.73 -19.48 13.33
CA PRO A 69 13.67 -18.63 12.60
C PRO A 69 13.46 -18.64 11.09
N ARG A 70 12.80 -19.68 10.54
CA ARG A 70 12.56 -19.78 9.08
C ARG A 70 11.57 -18.71 8.61
N LEU A 71 10.56 -18.36 9.41
CA LEU A 71 9.61 -17.31 9.06
C LEU A 71 10.27 -15.93 9.12
N ALA A 72 11.09 -15.68 10.14
CA ALA A 72 11.87 -14.44 10.23
C ALA A 72 12.88 -14.33 9.07
N ALA A 73 13.54 -15.44 8.70
CA ALA A 73 14.45 -15.49 7.55
C ALA A 73 13.72 -15.22 6.21
N ALA A 74 12.49 -15.72 6.03
CA ALA A 74 11.69 -15.45 4.83
C ALA A 74 11.34 -13.96 4.69
N VAL A 75 11.05 -13.28 5.82
CA VAL A 75 10.87 -11.82 5.81
C VAL A 75 12.19 -11.11 5.50
N GLY A 76 13.29 -11.55 6.12
CA GLY A 76 14.62 -11.03 5.79
C GLY A 76 14.93 -11.16 4.30
N GLU A 77 14.71 -12.34 3.71
CA GLU A 77 14.92 -12.63 2.29
C GLU A 77 14.18 -11.62 1.39
N VAL A 78 12.86 -11.45 1.57
CA VAL A 78 12.07 -10.58 0.68
C VAL A 78 12.46 -9.10 0.83
N LEU A 79 12.83 -8.66 2.02
CA LEU A 79 13.31 -7.29 2.23
C LEU A 79 14.73 -7.08 1.67
N ASP A 80 15.60 -8.10 1.73
CA ASP A 80 16.91 -8.07 1.08
C ASP A 80 16.76 -8.08 -0.46
N ASP A 81 15.76 -8.80 -1.00
CA ASP A 81 15.41 -8.74 -2.41
C ASP A 81 15.00 -7.31 -2.83
N LEU A 82 14.25 -6.56 -2.01
CA LEU A 82 13.92 -5.16 -2.29
C LEU A 82 15.19 -4.30 -2.38
N VAL A 83 16.15 -4.50 -1.48
CA VAL A 83 17.44 -3.78 -1.52
C VAL A 83 18.16 -4.07 -2.83
N CYS A 84 18.26 -5.35 -3.21
CA CYS A 84 18.93 -5.77 -4.44
C CYS A 84 18.23 -5.27 -5.71
N LEU A 85 16.91 -5.18 -5.69
CA LEU A 85 16.11 -4.62 -6.78
C LEU A 85 16.07 -3.09 -6.76
N SER A 86 16.68 -2.45 -5.77
CA SER A 86 16.65 -0.99 -5.59
C SER A 86 15.23 -0.42 -5.36
N LEU A 87 14.37 -1.17 -4.68
CA LEU A 87 12.98 -0.81 -4.37
C LEU A 87 12.88 -0.21 -2.96
N PRO A 88 12.92 1.12 -2.79
CA PRO A 88 13.00 1.74 -1.47
C PRO A 88 11.65 1.87 -0.75
N VAL A 89 10.56 1.36 -1.31
CA VAL A 89 9.22 1.47 -0.74
C VAL A 89 8.53 0.11 -0.69
N ALA A 90 7.95 -0.21 0.45
CA ALA A 90 7.04 -1.34 0.61
C ALA A 90 5.71 -0.89 1.20
N ARG A 91 4.60 -1.42 0.68
CA ARG A 91 3.28 -1.24 1.29
C ARG A 91 2.95 -2.49 2.10
N ILE A 92 2.72 -2.31 3.39
CA ILE A 92 2.45 -3.39 4.35
C ILE A 92 1.14 -3.11 5.09
N TRP A 93 0.42 -4.13 5.50
CA TRP A 93 -0.78 -3.91 6.30
C TRP A 93 -0.45 -3.63 7.76
N GLY A 94 -0.89 -2.49 8.26
CA GLY A 94 -0.77 -2.06 9.65
C GLY A 94 -1.97 -2.47 10.50
N PHE A 95 -2.76 -3.43 10.04
CA PHE A 95 -3.92 -3.98 10.73
C PHE A 95 -3.93 -5.50 10.63
N ASN A 96 -4.56 -6.15 11.58
CA ASN A 96 -4.95 -7.55 11.55
C ASN A 96 -6.04 -7.76 12.61
N ASP A 97 -7.30 -7.65 12.17
CA ASP A 97 -8.51 -7.77 12.99
C ASP A 97 -9.13 -9.17 12.88
N SER A 98 -8.35 -10.16 12.37
CA SER A 98 -8.79 -11.54 12.24
C SER A 98 -8.83 -12.27 13.60
N PRO A 99 -9.55 -13.39 13.74
CA PRO A 99 -9.52 -14.20 14.97
C PRO A 99 -8.21 -14.98 15.15
N ASP A 100 -7.28 -14.82 14.27
CA ASP A 100 -6.01 -15.51 14.20
C ASP A 100 -5.06 -15.13 15.37
N ARG A 101 -4.07 -15.97 15.67
CA ARG A 101 -3.09 -15.69 16.73
C ARG A 101 -2.13 -14.56 16.41
N SER A 102 -1.94 -14.23 15.12
CA SER A 102 -1.13 -13.08 14.70
C SER A 102 -1.92 -11.77 14.71
N SER A 103 -3.20 -11.80 15.10
CA SER A 103 -4.04 -10.61 15.11
C SER A 103 -3.42 -9.48 15.93
N ILE A 104 -3.64 -8.25 15.48
CA ILE A 104 -3.36 -7.05 16.25
C ILE A 104 -4.53 -6.75 17.19
N ARG A 105 -5.76 -7.10 16.75
CA ARG A 105 -6.96 -6.80 17.50
C ARG A 105 -8.04 -7.87 17.25
N LYS A 106 -8.66 -8.35 18.33
CA LYS A 106 -9.76 -9.34 18.31
C LYS A 106 -11.13 -8.76 18.67
N GLY A 107 -11.15 -7.51 19.03
CA GLY A 107 -12.34 -6.74 19.40
C GLY A 107 -12.00 -5.26 19.48
N PRO A 108 -12.97 -4.37 19.66
CA PRO A 108 -12.74 -2.93 19.68
C PRO A 108 -11.60 -2.50 20.63
N ASP A 109 -11.58 -3.06 21.84
CA ASP A 109 -10.62 -2.76 22.91
C ASP A 109 -9.69 -3.94 23.23
N ASP A 110 -9.73 -5.01 22.43
CA ASP A 110 -8.97 -6.24 22.66
C ASP A 110 -7.72 -6.28 21.78
N PHE A 111 -6.71 -5.50 22.15
CA PHE A 111 -5.43 -5.42 21.46
C PHE A 111 -4.48 -6.54 21.85
N GLN A 112 -3.83 -7.13 20.86
CA GLN A 112 -2.94 -8.28 21.04
C GLN A 112 -1.48 -7.85 20.88
N GLU A 113 -0.72 -7.90 21.98
CA GLU A 113 0.69 -7.48 21.98
C GLU A 113 1.56 -8.29 21.01
N ALA A 114 1.26 -9.58 20.83
CA ALA A 114 2.00 -10.41 19.87
C ALA A 114 1.86 -9.90 18.42
N GLY A 115 0.66 -9.48 18.03
CA GLY A 115 0.43 -8.88 16.71
C GLY A 115 1.08 -7.51 16.57
N LEU A 116 0.99 -6.67 17.59
CA LEU A 116 1.64 -5.36 17.62
C LEU A 116 3.18 -5.49 17.54
N ARG A 117 3.78 -6.45 18.24
CA ARG A 117 5.23 -6.71 18.13
C ARG A 117 5.64 -7.22 16.75
N GLY A 118 4.77 -7.96 16.06
CA GLY A 118 5.00 -8.33 14.66
C GLY A 118 5.10 -7.10 13.75
N LEU A 119 4.23 -6.09 13.96
CA LEU A 119 4.30 -4.82 13.24
C LEU A 119 5.54 -4.01 13.65
N ASP A 120 5.88 -3.95 14.95
CA ASP A 120 7.11 -3.30 15.43
C ASP A 120 8.36 -3.85 14.72
N GLN A 121 8.45 -5.17 14.61
CA GLN A 121 9.57 -5.82 13.93
C GLN A 121 9.58 -5.53 12.43
N ALA A 122 8.40 -5.49 11.76
CA ALA A 122 8.32 -5.14 10.34
C ALA A 122 8.88 -3.73 10.07
N VAL A 123 8.53 -2.76 10.91
CA VAL A 123 9.07 -1.39 10.82
C VAL A 123 10.59 -1.37 11.06
N TRP A 124 11.08 -2.09 12.05
CA TRP A 124 12.50 -2.18 12.33
C TRP A 124 13.30 -2.84 11.20
N GLU A 125 12.80 -3.95 10.64
CA GLU A 125 13.45 -4.66 9.53
C GLU A 125 13.49 -3.79 8.25
N ALA A 126 12.47 -3.00 7.99
CA ALA A 126 12.45 -2.03 6.89
C ALA A 126 13.44 -0.89 7.14
N LYS A 127 13.43 -0.31 8.35
CA LYS A 127 14.31 0.81 8.75
C LYS A 127 15.79 0.49 8.55
N ARG A 128 16.24 -0.66 9.04
CA ARG A 128 17.65 -1.05 8.94
C ARG A 128 18.13 -1.32 7.51
N ARG A 129 17.19 -1.41 6.53
CA ARG A 129 17.47 -1.60 5.11
C ARG A 129 17.24 -0.34 4.27
N GLY A 130 16.82 0.76 4.87
CA GLY A 130 16.48 1.99 4.14
C GLY A 130 15.17 1.92 3.37
N ILE A 131 14.28 0.97 3.70
CA ILE A 131 12.98 0.78 3.06
C ILE A 131 11.93 1.59 3.81
N ARG A 132 11.20 2.45 3.11
CA ARG A 132 10.06 3.20 3.65
C ARG A 132 8.78 2.42 3.51
N LEU A 133 7.83 2.66 4.41
CA LEU A 133 6.58 1.92 4.49
C LEU A 133 5.37 2.81 4.21
N ILE A 134 4.44 2.29 3.41
CA ILE A 134 3.05 2.80 3.33
C ILE A 134 2.18 1.81 4.09
N VAL A 135 1.33 2.34 4.98
CA VAL A 135 0.67 1.51 6.00
C VAL A 135 -0.83 1.82 6.07
N PRO A 136 -1.71 1.02 5.42
CA PRO A 136 -3.14 1.09 5.62
C PRO A 136 -3.54 0.59 7.02
N LEU A 137 -4.57 1.23 7.61
CA LEU A 137 -5.05 0.96 8.97
C LEU A 137 -6.31 0.10 9.04
N ALA A 138 -6.92 -0.21 7.90
CA ALA A 138 -8.04 -1.14 7.78
C ALA A 138 -8.12 -1.69 6.35
N ASN A 139 -9.06 -2.62 6.11
CA ASN A 139 -9.31 -3.17 4.79
C ASN A 139 -10.81 -3.16 4.49
N ASN A 140 -11.17 -2.83 3.26
CA ASN A 140 -12.53 -3.00 2.77
C ASN A 140 -12.99 -4.46 2.80
N TRP A 141 -12.05 -5.39 2.58
CA TRP A 141 -12.28 -6.82 2.44
C TRP A 141 -12.14 -7.57 3.76
N ALA A 142 -12.59 -8.82 3.78
CA ALA A 142 -12.51 -9.68 4.97
C ALA A 142 -11.10 -10.22 5.26
N ASP A 143 -10.18 -10.04 4.32
CA ASP A 143 -8.80 -10.44 4.53
C ASP A 143 -8.19 -9.69 5.70
N TYR A 144 -7.63 -10.45 6.65
CA TYR A 144 -7.14 -9.93 7.95
C TYR A 144 -8.23 -9.21 8.77
N GLY A 145 -9.50 -9.55 8.57
CA GLY A 145 -10.64 -9.01 9.30
C GLY A 145 -11.29 -7.81 8.61
N GLY A 146 -10.58 -6.68 8.51
CA GLY A 146 -11.05 -5.48 7.82
C GLY A 146 -12.39 -4.94 8.33
N LEU A 147 -13.08 -4.13 7.52
CA LEU A 147 -14.40 -3.57 7.88
C LEU A 147 -15.48 -4.62 8.21
N PRO A 148 -15.47 -5.84 7.62
CA PRO A 148 -16.34 -6.91 8.09
C PRO A 148 -16.17 -7.27 9.57
N ALA A 149 -14.96 -7.19 10.14
CA ALA A 149 -14.75 -7.41 11.56
C ALA A 149 -15.41 -6.31 12.42
N TYR A 150 -15.33 -5.05 12.01
CA TYR A 150 -16.03 -3.94 12.66
C TYR A 150 -17.55 -4.15 12.66
N ALA A 151 -18.11 -4.57 11.51
CA ALA A 151 -19.52 -4.90 11.39
C ALA A 151 -19.92 -6.06 12.34
N ALA A 152 -19.09 -7.09 12.44
CA ALA A 152 -19.32 -8.21 13.36
C ALA A 152 -19.27 -7.78 14.83
N TRP A 153 -18.33 -6.90 15.20
CA TRP A 153 -18.25 -6.36 16.56
C TRP A 153 -19.46 -5.50 16.91
N ALA A 154 -19.91 -4.65 15.98
CA ALA A 154 -21.13 -3.85 16.16
C ALA A 154 -22.37 -4.73 16.26
N SER A 155 -22.47 -5.76 15.43
CA SER A 155 -23.58 -6.73 15.48
C SER A 155 -23.65 -7.43 16.84
N LYS A 156 -22.50 -7.81 17.39
CA LYS A 156 -22.41 -8.41 18.74
C LYS A 156 -22.78 -7.42 19.85
N ARG A 157 -22.40 -6.14 19.72
CA ARG A 157 -22.72 -5.08 20.67
C ARG A 157 -24.22 -4.83 20.78
N ASP A 158 -24.90 -4.74 19.63
CA ASP A 158 -26.27 -4.22 19.56
C ASP A 158 -27.34 -5.31 19.36
N GLY A 159 -26.93 -6.56 19.06
CA GLY A 159 -27.85 -7.66 18.79
C GLY A 159 -28.60 -7.55 17.45
N VAL A 160 -28.11 -6.70 16.53
CA VAL A 160 -28.64 -6.51 15.17
C VAL A 160 -27.54 -6.80 14.15
N VAL A 161 -27.92 -7.07 12.90
CA VAL A 161 -26.96 -7.36 11.85
C VAL A 161 -26.49 -6.07 11.21
N TYR A 162 -25.18 -5.81 11.27
CA TYR A 162 -24.49 -4.77 10.53
C TYR A 162 -23.74 -5.36 9.35
N THR A 163 -23.56 -4.57 8.32
CA THR A 163 -22.75 -4.87 7.13
C THR A 163 -21.48 -4.01 7.12
N ARG A 164 -20.54 -4.32 6.23
CA ARG A 164 -19.35 -3.50 6.01
C ARG A 164 -19.69 -2.02 5.73
N ASP A 165 -20.72 -1.77 4.93
CA ASP A 165 -21.08 -0.43 4.51
C ASP A 165 -21.62 0.45 5.67
N ASP A 166 -22.08 -0.18 6.76
CA ASP A 166 -22.53 0.55 7.96
C ASP A 166 -21.38 1.27 8.67
N PHE A 167 -20.13 0.89 8.42
CA PHE A 167 -18.97 1.61 8.92
C PHE A 167 -19.00 3.10 8.53
N PHE A 168 -19.51 3.44 7.37
CA PHE A 168 -19.56 4.81 6.88
C PHE A 168 -20.64 5.68 7.55
N SER A 169 -21.54 5.07 8.33
CA SER A 169 -22.62 5.77 9.06
C SER A 169 -22.55 5.58 10.56
N ASP A 170 -21.97 4.49 11.06
CA ASP A 170 -21.87 4.20 12.48
C ASP A 170 -20.71 4.96 13.14
N ALA A 171 -21.05 5.89 14.04
CA ALA A 171 -20.05 6.70 14.74
C ALA A 171 -19.14 5.88 15.66
N THR A 172 -19.65 4.77 16.20
CA THR A 172 -18.89 3.90 17.12
C THR A 172 -17.85 3.07 16.37
N MET A 173 -18.18 2.53 15.19
CA MET A 173 -17.19 1.84 14.36
C MET A 173 -16.06 2.78 13.94
N LYS A 174 -16.38 4.01 13.55
CA LYS A 174 -15.38 5.05 13.24
C LYS A 174 -14.56 5.43 14.48
N GLN A 175 -15.16 5.44 15.66
CA GLN A 175 -14.43 5.68 16.91
C GLN A 175 -13.43 4.55 17.19
N TRP A 176 -13.80 3.29 17.03
CA TRP A 176 -12.89 2.15 17.22
C TRP A 176 -11.68 2.21 16.26
N TRP A 177 -11.91 2.69 15.02
CA TRP A 177 -10.81 2.93 14.09
C TRP A 177 -9.86 4.04 14.60
N LYS A 178 -10.42 5.14 15.12
CA LYS A 178 -9.64 6.25 15.69
C LYS A 178 -8.86 5.83 16.94
N ASP A 179 -9.46 5.00 17.80
CA ASP A 179 -8.81 4.49 19.00
C ASP A 179 -7.60 3.63 18.63
N TYR A 180 -7.72 2.80 17.59
CA TYR A 180 -6.59 2.05 17.06
C TYR A 180 -5.49 2.96 16.48
N ALA A 181 -5.85 3.93 15.67
CA ALA A 181 -4.89 4.89 15.11
C ALA A 181 -4.17 5.68 16.23
N ALA A 182 -4.89 6.09 17.28
CA ALA A 182 -4.31 6.76 18.44
C ALA A 182 -3.35 5.85 19.22
N LEU A 183 -3.73 4.58 19.41
CA LEU A 183 -2.87 3.59 20.08
C LEU A 183 -1.55 3.43 19.30
N LEU A 184 -1.62 3.28 17.98
CA LEU A 184 -0.41 3.17 17.16
C LEU A 184 0.44 4.44 17.23
N ALA A 185 -0.16 5.62 17.16
CA ALA A 185 0.56 6.89 17.22
C ALA A 185 1.46 6.99 18.45
N GLU A 186 0.92 6.59 19.61
CA GLU A 186 1.61 6.69 20.90
C GLU A 186 2.47 5.44 21.23
N ARG A 187 2.28 4.34 20.50
CA ARG A 187 3.07 3.13 20.70
C ARG A 187 4.56 3.41 20.46
N VAL A 188 5.37 3.06 21.45
CA VAL A 188 6.81 2.98 21.30
C VAL A 188 7.18 1.63 20.70
N ASN A 189 7.72 1.64 19.50
CA ASN A 189 8.17 0.42 18.83
C ASN A 189 9.22 -0.31 19.68
N THR A 190 8.97 -1.57 19.99
CA THR A 190 9.79 -2.36 20.95
C THR A 190 11.19 -2.71 20.42
N PHE A 191 11.44 -2.51 19.12
CA PHE A 191 12.75 -2.75 18.49
C PHE A 191 13.53 -1.46 18.24
N THR A 192 12.84 -0.37 17.85
CA THR A 192 13.50 0.91 17.53
C THR A 192 13.56 1.87 18.71
N GLY A 193 12.68 1.72 19.70
CA GLY A 193 12.52 2.67 20.80
C GLY A 193 11.89 4.00 20.40
N VAL A 194 11.38 4.12 19.15
CA VAL A 194 10.77 5.34 18.61
C VAL A 194 9.25 5.18 18.59
N ARG A 195 8.52 6.25 18.91
CA ARG A 195 7.05 6.24 18.74
C ARG A 195 6.71 6.22 17.27
N TYR A 196 5.61 5.54 16.91
CA TYR A 196 5.17 5.47 15.51
C TYR A 196 4.92 6.84 14.89
N ARG A 197 4.37 7.79 15.65
CA ARG A 197 4.17 9.19 15.20
C ARG A 197 5.47 9.94 14.88
N ASP A 198 6.59 9.45 15.38
CA ASP A 198 7.91 10.06 15.23
C ASP A 198 8.84 9.18 14.36
N GLU A 199 8.32 8.10 13.73
CA GLU A 199 9.12 7.11 12.98
C GLU A 199 9.15 7.42 11.49
N PRO A 200 10.24 7.99 10.95
CA PRO A 200 10.32 8.40 9.54
C PRO A 200 10.41 7.23 8.56
N THR A 201 10.57 5.99 9.03
CA THR A 201 10.47 4.79 8.19
C THR A 201 9.08 4.67 7.56
N ILE A 202 8.05 5.17 8.25
CA ILE A 202 6.71 5.22 7.70
C ILE A 202 6.62 6.47 6.81
N LEU A 203 6.42 6.23 5.51
CA LEU A 203 6.25 7.26 4.50
C LEU A 203 4.86 7.87 4.58
N ALA A 204 3.85 7.01 4.62
CA ALA A 204 2.46 7.43 4.64
C ALA A 204 1.58 6.45 5.43
N TRP A 205 0.56 7.00 6.05
CA TRP A 205 -0.56 6.24 6.59
C TRP A 205 -1.73 6.33 5.63
N GLU A 206 -2.33 5.20 5.31
CA GLU A 206 -3.57 5.14 4.55
C GLU A 206 -4.76 4.93 5.49
N VAL A 207 -5.87 5.63 5.20
CA VAL A 207 -7.11 5.46 5.96
C VAL A 207 -7.55 4.00 5.92
N ALA A 208 -7.57 3.39 4.76
CA ALA A 208 -7.81 1.96 4.62
C ALA A 208 -7.45 1.47 3.21
N ASN A 209 -7.28 0.15 3.04
CA ASN A 209 -7.17 -0.48 1.74
C ASN A 209 -8.52 -0.56 1.04
N GLU A 210 -8.61 0.01 -0.17
CA GLU A 210 -9.67 -0.21 -1.18
C GLU A 210 -11.11 0.06 -0.71
N LEU A 211 -11.35 1.17 0.01
CA LEU A 211 -12.70 1.50 0.50
C LEU A 211 -13.75 1.58 -0.61
N ARG A 212 -14.81 0.82 -0.43
CA ARG A 212 -16.03 0.85 -1.26
C ARG A 212 -17.27 0.92 -0.37
N CYS A 213 -18.30 1.59 -0.84
CA CYS A 213 -19.58 1.69 -0.14
C CYS A 213 -20.73 1.71 -1.14
N GLN A 214 -21.19 0.53 -1.54
CA GLN A 214 -22.26 0.43 -2.54
C GLN A 214 -23.57 1.09 -2.07
N THR A 215 -23.86 1.04 -0.76
CA THR A 215 -25.02 1.74 -0.17
C THR A 215 -24.83 3.24 -0.04
N CYS A 216 -23.63 3.76 -0.28
CA CYS A 216 -23.31 5.18 -0.29
C CYS A 216 -23.45 5.83 -1.68
N ARG A 217 -23.79 5.08 -2.72
CA ARG A 217 -23.90 5.60 -4.10
C ARG A 217 -24.78 6.85 -4.16
N GLY A 218 -24.29 7.86 -4.88
CA GLY A 218 -24.98 9.15 -5.00
C GLY A 218 -24.99 10.00 -3.72
N THR A 219 -24.16 9.66 -2.72
CA THR A 219 -23.99 10.45 -1.49
C THR A 219 -22.52 10.78 -1.26
N THR A 220 -22.24 11.71 -0.35
CA THR A 220 -20.86 12.06 0.08
C THR A 220 -20.36 11.22 1.25
N ARG A 221 -21.11 10.21 1.72
CA ARG A 221 -20.89 9.53 2.99
C ARG A 221 -19.51 8.89 3.11
N LEU A 222 -19.04 8.20 2.05
CA LEU A 222 -17.70 7.62 2.04
C LEU A 222 -16.63 8.74 2.11
N THR A 223 -16.74 9.74 1.25
CA THR A 223 -15.80 10.88 1.20
C THR A 223 -15.77 11.64 2.53
N ASP A 224 -16.93 11.87 3.16
CA ASP A 224 -17.02 12.53 4.47
C ASP A 224 -16.40 11.69 5.58
N THR A 225 -16.54 10.36 5.52
CA THR A 225 -15.86 9.44 6.43
C THR A 225 -14.34 9.51 6.25
N VAL A 226 -13.84 9.44 5.01
CA VAL A 226 -12.39 9.57 4.75
C VAL A 226 -11.86 10.92 5.24
N ARG A 227 -12.59 12.02 5.01
CA ARG A 227 -12.24 13.35 5.55
C ARG A 227 -12.11 13.32 7.07
N GLU A 228 -13.09 12.77 7.76
CA GLU A 228 -13.12 12.66 9.23
C GLU A 228 -11.91 11.88 9.76
N LEU A 229 -11.60 10.71 9.16
CA LEU A 229 -10.53 9.83 9.58
C LEU A 229 -9.14 10.40 9.21
N ALA A 230 -8.99 10.98 8.03
CA ALA A 230 -7.76 11.65 7.61
C ALA A 230 -7.44 12.88 8.49
N ALA A 231 -8.45 13.69 8.82
CA ALA A 231 -8.29 14.80 9.77
C ALA A 231 -7.87 14.30 11.16
N PHE A 232 -8.35 13.13 11.59
CA PHE A 232 -7.89 12.52 12.83
C PHE A 232 -6.43 12.07 12.73
N LEU A 233 -6.03 11.37 11.64
CA LEU A 233 -4.64 10.97 11.42
C LEU A 233 -3.71 12.17 11.43
N ARG A 234 -4.06 13.27 10.77
CA ARG A 234 -3.26 14.49 10.77
C ARG A 234 -2.95 15.01 12.18
N ARG A 235 -3.89 14.88 13.12
CA ARG A 235 -3.68 15.29 14.52
C ARG A 235 -2.75 14.35 15.28
N VAL A 236 -2.88 13.03 15.08
CA VAL A 236 -2.12 12.05 15.86
C VAL A 236 -0.79 11.65 15.21
N MET A 237 -0.66 11.83 13.87
CA MET A 237 0.53 11.52 13.06
C MET A 237 1.00 12.76 12.27
N PRO A 238 1.34 13.88 12.91
CA PRO A 238 1.49 15.19 12.24
C PRO A 238 2.64 15.24 11.21
N ASN A 239 3.63 14.39 11.34
CA ASN A 239 4.84 14.39 10.51
C ASN A 239 4.74 13.52 9.25
N HIS A 240 3.71 12.68 9.16
CA HIS A 240 3.57 11.72 8.07
C HIS A 240 2.67 12.24 6.96
N LEU A 241 2.85 11.69 5.76
CA LEU A 241 1.89 11.83 4.69
C LEU A 241 0.63 11.00 5.00
N ILE A 242 -0.53 11.53 4.61
CA ILE A 242 -1.81 10.87 4.76
C ILE A 242 -2.40 10.60 3.38
N ALA A 243 -2.83 9.36 3.17
CA ALA A 243 -3.45 8.90 1.94
C ALA A 243 -4.78 8.18 2.19
N ASP A 244 -5.58 8.03 1.15
CA ASP A 244 -6.85 7.30 1.23
C ASP A 244 -6.67 5.77 1.17
N GLY A 245 -5.78 5.27 0.30
CA GLY A 245 -5.53 3.85 0.03
C GLY A 245 -6.54 3.21 -0.94
N GLY A 246 -7.21 4.01 -1.76
CA GLY A 246 -8.28 3.59 -2.68
C GLY A 246 -7.79 3.00 -3.99
N GLU A 247 -8.72 2.38 -4.72
CA GLU A 247 -8.48 1.79 -6.05
C GLU A 247 -8.49 2.81 -7.19
N GLY A 248 -8.85 4.07 -6.92
CA GLY A 248 -8.99 5.09 -7.95
C GLY A 248 -10.35 5.07 -8.67
N PHE A 249 -11.32 4.30 -8.21
CA PHE A 249 -12.66 4.31 -8.81
C PHE A 249 -13.34 5.65 -8.61
N ASP A 250 -14.11 6.07 -9.62
CA ASP A 250 -14.74 7.39 -9.64
C ASP A 250 -16.20 7.30 -10.09
N ASP A 251 -16.98 8.31 -9.72
CA ASP A 251 -18.36 8.53 -10.19
C ASP A 251 -18.45 9.65 -11.22
N GLN A 252 -17.32 10.25 -11.60
CA GLN A 252 -17.22 11.35 -12.56
C GLN A 252 -16.71 10.86 -13.93
N ALA A 253 -17.47 9.99 -14.58
CA ALA A 253 -17.10 9.38 -15.87
C ALA A 253 -16.63 10.39 -16.95
N GLY A 254 -17.11 11.64 -16.89
CA GLY A 254 -16.72 12.72 -17.80
C GLY A 254 -15.26 13.13 -17.68
N LEU A 255 -14.60 12.86 -16.54
CA LEU A 255 -13.17 13.12 -16.33
C LEU A 255 -12.29 12.08 -17.05
N TYR A 256 -12.85 10.92 -17.40
CA TYR A 256 -12.14 9.79 -18.00
C TYR A 256 -12.53 9.59 -19.47
N VAL A 257 -12.26 10.60 -20.29
CA VAL A 257 -12.60 10.55 -21.72
C VAL A 257 -11.95 9.34 -22.39
N GLY A 258 -12.78 8.46 -22.95
CA GLY A 258 -12.36 7.18 -23.53
C GLY A 258 -12.62 5.96 -22.63
N LEU A 259 -12.86 6.16 -21.33
CA LEU A 259 -13.24 5.11 -20.36
C LEU A 259 -14.61 5.35 -19.72
N SER A 260 -15.39 6.32 -20.17
CA SER A 260 -16.61 6.80 -19.50
C SER A 260 -17.70 5.73 -19.29
N ASN A 261 -17.65 4.62 -20.03
CA ASN A 261 -18.55 3.49 -19.86
C ASN A 261 -17.92 2.30 -19.11
N SER A 262 -16.67 2.43 -18.69
CA SER A 262 -15.95 1.37 -18.00
C SER A 262 -16.39 1.26 -16.55
N TYR A 263 -16.38 0.03 -16.02
CA TYR A 263 -16.80 -0.28 -14.66
C TYR A 263 -16.20 0.64 -13.58
N PRO A 264 -14.88 0.94 -13.60
CA PRO A 264 -14.28 1.72 -12.51
C PRO A 264 -14.75 3.18 -12.41
N VAL A 265 -15.37 3.73 -13.45
CA VAL A 265 -15.72 5.17 -13.51
C VAL A 265 -17.23 5.43 -13.58
N ARG A 266 -18.05 4.41 -13.31
CA ARG A 266 -19.52 4.54 -13.32
C ARG A 266 -20.13 4.86 -11.96
N GLY A 267 -19.31 4.94 -10.90
CA GLY A 267 -19.78 5.14 -9.54
C GLY A 267 -20.44 3.91 -8.90
N ASP A 268 -20.29 2.72 -9.50
CA ASP A 268 -20.95 1.49 -9.03
C ASP A 268 -20.54 1.10 -7.62
N GLU A 269 -19.32 1.46 -7.21
CA GLU A 269 -18.74 1.10 -5.92
C GLU A 269 -18.93 2.15 -4.82
N GLY A 270 -19.60 3.28 -5.12
CA GLY A 270 -19.92 4.33 -4.16
C GLY A 270 -18.69 5.05 -3.60
N THR A 271 -17.59 5.03 -4.33
CA THR A 271 -16.38 5.82 -4.09
C THR A 271 -16.14 6.79 -5.24
N SER A 272 -15.41 7.88 -4.99
CA SER A 272 -15.07 8.89 -5.99
C SER A 272 -13.65 9.38 -5.78
N PHE A 273 -12.75 8.97 -6.67
CA PHE A 273 -11.35 9.41 -6.64
C PHE A 273 -11.22 10.93 -6.73
N SER A 274 -11.97 11.57 -7.63
CA SER A 274 -11.93 13.02 -7.80
C SER A 274 -12.39 13.76 -6.54
N ALA A 275 -13.41 13.26 -5.85
CA ALA A 275 -13.88 13.83 -4.59
C ALA A 275 -12.87 13.60 -3.45
N LEU A 276 -12.22 12.43 -3.38
CA LEU A 276 -11.15 12.15 -2.42
C LEU A 276 -9.93 13.03 -2.67
N ALA A 277 -9.52 13.20 -3.92
CA ALA A 277 -8.40 14.08 -4.29
C ALA A 277 -8.64 15.54 -3.89
N ALA A 278 -9.89 15.99 -3.85
CA ALA A 278 -10.24 17.34 -3.41
C ALA A 278 -10.18 17.55 -1.89
N LEU A 279 -9.98 16.50 -1.07
CA LEU A 279 -9.92 16.63 0.38
C LEU A 279 -8.61 17.29 0.83
N PRO A 280 -8.64 18.41 1.55
CA PRO A 280 -7.44 19.06 2.04
C PRO A 280 -6.68 18.23 3.09
N GLU A 281 -7.34 17.29 3.74
CA GLU A 281 -6.78 16.40 4.77
C GLU A 281 -5.85 15.33 4.20
N LEU A 282 -5.97 15.00 2.91
CA LEU A 282 -5.09 14.06 2.23
C LEU A 282 -3.90 14.77 1.57
N ASP A 283 -2.73 14.18 1.67
CA ASP A 283 -1.53 14.59 0.92
C ASP A 283 -1.42 13.85 -0.40
N MET A 284 -1.81 12.58 -0.38
CA MET A 284 -1.70 11.65 -1.49
C MET A 284 -3.05 10.96 -1.72
N VAL A 285 -3.28 10.55 -2.96
CA VAL A 285 -4.44 9.75 -3.36
C VAL A 285 -4.00 8.53 -4.15
N SER A 286 -4.54 7.37 -3.75
CA SER A 286 -4.19 6.08 -4.32
C SER A 286 -5.06 5.72 -5.50
N TYR A 287 -4.48 5.03 -6.47
CA TYR A 287 -5.22 4.25 -7.45
C TYR A 287 -4.51 2.92 -7.70
N HIS A 288 -5.28 1.88 -8.04
CA HIS A 288 -4.78 0.55 -8.37
C HIS A 288 -4.98 0.27 -9.86
N TYR A 289 -4.25 -0.73 -10.39
CA TYR A 289 -4.43 -1.11 -11.77
C TYR A 289 -4.36 -2.64 -11.97
N TYR A 290 -5.53 -3.21 -12.18
CA TYR A 290 -5.72 -4.62 -12.50
C TYR A 290 -6.52 -4.74 -13.81
N PRO A 291 -5.85 -4.67 -14.98
CA PRO A 291 -6.50 -4.52 -16.29
C PRO A 291 -7.66 -5.46 -16.52
N LYS A 292 -7.44 -6.75 -16.28
CA LYS A 292 -8.45 -7.80 -16.48
C LYS A 292 -9.64 -7.65 -15.54
N SER A 293 -9.38 -7.33 -14.27
CA SER A 293 -10.45 -7.15 -13.27
C SER A 293 -11.27 -5.89 -13.52
N TYR A 294 -10.65 -4.86 -14.10
CA TYR A 294 -11.31 -3.58 -14.39
C TYR A 294 -11.92 -3.51 -15.78
N GLY A 295 -11.62 -4.50 -16.66
CA GLY A 295 -12.00 -4.45 -18.07
C GLY A 295 -11.29 -3.34 -18.85
N LEU A 296 -10.05 -3.04 -18.50
CA LEU A 296 -9.19 -1.99 -19.04
C LEU A 296 -7.90 -2.60 -19.61
N GLU A 297 -8.03 -3.52 -20.57
CA GLU A 297 -6.89 -4.36 -21.00
C GLU A 297 -6.08 -3.79 -22.18
N SER A 298 -6.60 -2.75 -22.86
CA SER A 298 -5.86 -2.18 -23.99
C SER A 298 -4.75 -1.22 -23.52
N PRO A 299 -3.66 -1.07 -24.29
CA PRO A 299 -2.62 -0.06 -23.99
C PRO A 299 -3.18 1.37 -23.88
N ARG A 300 -4.26 1.68 -24.65
CA ARG A 300 -4.94 2.96 -24.57
C ARG A 300 -5.65 3.14 -23.23
N ASP A 301 -6.33 2.08 -22.74
CA ASP A 301 -7.05 2.13 -21.46
C ASP A 301 -6.05 2.36 -20.33
N THR A 302 -4.91 1.65 -20.36
CA THR A 302 -3.79 1.86 -19.44
C THR A 302 -3.35 3.32 -19.41
N ALA A 303 -3.04 3.88 -20.59
CA ALA A 303 -2.58 5.25 -20.70
C ALA A 303 -3.61 6.25 -20.14
N VAL A 304 -4.88 6.11 -20.53
CA VAL A 304 -5.94 6.98 -20.02
C VAL A 304 -6.12 6.82 -18.51
N TRP A 305 -6.10 5.60 -17.97
CA TRP A 305 -6.24 5.34 -16.54
C TRP A 305 -5.17 6.05 -15.73
N ILE A 306 -3.90 5.82 -16.05
CA ILE A 306 -2.76 6.45 -15.36
C ILE A 306 -2.81 7.97 -15.52
N GLN A 307 -2.94 8.46 -16.77
CA GLN A 307 -2.97 9.89 -17.08
C GLN A 307 -4.03 10.64 -16.29
N ARG A 308 -5.28 10.12 -16.25
CA ARG A 308 -6.38 10.83 -15.61
C ARG A 308 -6.21 10.94 -14.11
N HIS A 309 -5.73 9.88 -13.45
CA HIS A 309 -5.44 9.94 -12.02
C HIS A 309 -4.35 10.96 -11.70
N GLN A 310 -3.25 10.95 -12.47
CA GLN A 310 -2.18 11.93 -12.31
C GLN A 310 -2.69 13.37 -12.56
N ALA A 311 -3.43 13.59 -13.64
CA ALA A 311 -3.94 14.92 -14.00
C ALA A 311 -4.93 15.48 -12.97
N ILE A 312 -5.87 14.67 -12.47
CA ILE A 312 -6.84 15.08 -11.45
C ILE A 312 -6.11 15.48 -10.15
N ALA A 313 -5.20 14.66 -9.68
CA ALA A 313 -4.45 14.94 -8.45
C ALA A 313 -3.56 16.17 -8.60
N THR A 314 -2.80 16.27 -9.69
CA THR A 314 -1.90 17.42 -9.96
C THR A 314 -2.68 18.73 -10.02
N ALA A 315 -3.85 18.75 -10.68
CA ALA A 315 -4.70 19.95 -10.75
C ALA A 315 -5.17 20.44 -9.37
N LEU A 316 -5.14 19.58 -8.36
CA LEU A 316 -5.52 19.86 -6.96
C LEU A 316 -4.30 19.99 -6.03
N GLY A 317 -3.08 20.05 -6.58
CA GLY A 317 -1.84 20.12 -5.79
C GLY A 317 -1.59 18.87 -4.95
N LYS A 318 -2.12 17.70 -5.36
CA LYS A 318 -1.96 16.41 -4.69
C LYS A 318 -1.00 15.50 -5.45
N VAL A 319 -0.54 14.45 -4.78
CA VAL A 319 0.23 13.39 -5.40
C VAL A 319 -0.66 12.16 -5.60
N ALA A 320 -0.89 11.78 -6.85
CA ALA A 320 -1.46 10.47 -7.13
C ALA A 320 -0.35 9.43 -7.17
N TYR A 321 -0.62 8.24 -6.60
CA TYR A 321 0.32 7.12 -6.66
C TYR A 321 -0.39 5.83 -7.06
N LEU A 322 0.32 5.03 -7.85
CA LEU A 322 -0.13 3.68 -8.22
C LEU A 322 0.15 2.75 -7.03
N GLY A 323 -0.83 2.59 -6.14
CA GLY A 323 -0.72 1.85 -4.88
C GLY A 323 -0.57 0.35 -5.07
N GLU A 324 -1.21 -0.16 -6.13
CA GLU A 324 -1.09 -1.55 -6.57
C GLU A 324 -1.19 -1.65 -8.10
N CYS A 325 -0.41 -2.53 -8.69
CA CYS A 325 -0.64 -2.98 -10.05
C CYS A 325 -0.26 -4.46 -10.19
N GLY A 326 -1.07 -5.22 -10.91
CA GLY A 326 -0.87 -6.65 -11.06
C GLY A 326 -1.27 -7.17 -12.43
N TYR A 327 -0.50 -8.13 -12.93
CA TYR A 327 -0.74 -8.80 -14.21
C TYR A 327 -0.70 -10.32 -14.07
N ILE A 328 -1.72 -10.99 -14.61
CA ILE A 328 -1.80 -12.45 -14.66
C ILE A 328 -1.29 -12.93 -16.02
N GLY A 329 -0.16 -13.59 -16.06
CA GLY A 329 0.44 -14.12 -17.28
C GLY A 329 1.84 -14.69 -17.05
N ALA A 330 2.51 -15.03 -18.14
CA ALA A 330 3.90 -15.48 -18.10
C ALA A 330 4.83 -14.35 -17.59
N ASP A 331 6.01 -14.70 -17.05
CA ASP A 331 6.96 -13.74 -16.50
C ASP A 331 7.36 -12.67 -17.53
N SER A 332 7.57 -13.03 -18.79
CA SER A 332 7.90 -12.07 -19.86
C SER A 332 6.75 -11.11 -20.19
N GLU A 333 5.50 -11.56 -20.14
CA GLU A 333 4.32 -10.74 -20.37
C GLU A 333 4.10 -9.77 -19.20
N ARG A 334 4.27 -10.26 -17.98
CA ARG A 334 4.21 -9.47 -16.75
C ARG A 334 5.29 -8.38 -16.75
N ALA A 335 6.52 -8.75 -17.10
CA ALA A 335 7.64 -7.82 -17.23
C ALA A 335 7.36 -6.71 -18.23
N ALA A 336 6.88 -7.06 -19.43
CA ALA A 336 6.51 -6.08 -20.46
C ALA A 336 5.37 -5.16 -20.02
N SER A 337 4.38 -5.70 -19.30
CA SER A 337 3.27 -4.93 -18.77
C SER A 337 3.74 -3.92 -17.70
N PHE A 338 4.53 -4.37 -16.72
CA PHE A 338 5.07 -3.47 -15.69
C PHE A 338 5.99 -2.41 -16.30
N ASP A 339 6.80 -2.77 -17.28
CA ASP A 339 7.65 -1.80 -17.99
C ASP A 339 6.83 -0.71 -18.67
N ALA A 340 5.79 -1.09 -19.38
CA ALA A 340 4.90 -0.13 -20.05
C ALA A 340 4.16 0.77 -19.06
N TRP A 341 3.68 0.21 -17.93
CA TRP A 341 2.91 0.98 -16.94
C TRP A 341 3.80 1.94 -16.15
N LEU A 342 4.97 1.48 -15.70
CA LEU A 342 5.91 2.34 -14.97
C LEU A 342 6.53 3.38 -15.89
N GLY A 343 6.82 3.03 -17.16
CA GLY A 343 7.26 4.00 -18.18
C GLY A 343 6.23 5.08 -18.40
N HIS A 344 4.95 4.72 -18.57
CA HIS A 344 3.90 5.72 -18.73
C HIS A 344 3.76 6.59 -17.47
N LEU A 345 3.76 5.98 -16.28
CA LEU A 345 3.67 6.69 -15.01
C LEU A 345 4.82 7.69 -14.82
N PHE A 346 6.06 7.23 -14.97
CA PHE A 346 7.23 8.03 -14.56
C PHE A 346 7.77 8.94 -15.66
N GLU A 347 7.77 8.49 -16.92
CA GLU A 347 8.36 9.24 -18.03
C GLU A 347 7.35 10.13 -18.75
N VAL A 348 6.09 9.69 -18.87
CA VAL A 348 5.05 10.44 -19.58
C VAL A 348 4.31 11.39 -18.65
N GLU A 349 3.82 10.89 -17.52
CA GLU A 349 2.97 11.66 -16.59
C GLU A 349 3.76 12.32 -15.45
N GLY A 350 5.04 12.02 -15.30
CA GLY A 350 5.87 12.59 -14.23
C GLY A 350 5.51 12.13 -12.84
N GLY A 351 4.82 10.98 -12.72
CA GLY A 351 4.41 10.39 -11.46
C GLY A 351 5.60 10.09 -10.53
N GLN A 352 5.31 9.90 -9.24
CA GLN A 352 6.37 9.84 -8.24
C GLN A 352 6.46 8.52 -7.50
N LEU A 353 5.38 7.74 -7.48
CA LEU A 353 5.35 6.48 -6.74
C LEU A 353 4.48 5.43 -7.45
N GLY A 354 5.06 4.24 -7.66
CA GLY A 354 4.37 3.10 -8.26
C GLY A 354 4.77 1.80 -7.58
N LEU A 355 3.77 1.01 -7.14
CA LEU A 355 3.96 -0.22 -6.40
C LEU A 355 3.31 -1.39 -7.13
N MET A 356 4.03 -2.51 -7.24
CA MET A 356 3.42 -3.72 -7.78
C MET A 356 2.72 -4.55 -6.71
N TRP A 357 1.74 -5.32 -7.09
CA TRP A 357 1.14 -6.40 -6.32
C TRP A 357 1.58 -7.73 -6.91
N GLN A 358 2.28 -8.60 -6.21
CA GLN A 358 3.00 -8.50 -4.95
C GLN A 358 4.31 -9.29 -5.06
N LEU A 359 5.30 -9.02 -4.21
CA LEU A 359 6.49 -9.83 -4.09
C LEU A 359 6.34 -10.84 -2.95
N LEU A 360 6.78 -12.08 -3.16
CA LEU A 360 6.76 -13.15 -2.15
C LEU A 360 8.17 -13.71 -1.90
N PRO A 361 8.50 -14.07 -0.65
CA PRO A 361 9.70 -14.85 -0.36
C PRO A 361 9.57 -16.24 -0.98
N SER A 362 10.69 -16.85 -1.34
CA SER A 362 10.72 -18.13 -2.07
C SER A 362 10.04 -19.28 -1.33
N ALA A 363 10.02 -19.24 0.01
CA ALA A 363 9.41 -20.24 0.86
C ALA A 363 7.88 -20.10 1.02
N ARG A 364 7.27 -18.98 0.57
CA ARG A 364 5.82 -18.75 0.69
C ARG A 364 5.11 -19.21 -0.57
N ALA A 365 4.11 -20.07 -0.41
CA ALA A 365 3.22 -20.41 -1.52
C ALA A 365 2.40 -19.18 -1.96
N SER A 366 2.19 -19.05 -3.28
CA SER A 366 1.28 -18.04 -3.83
C SER A 366 -0.14 -18.29 -3.38
N ASN A 367 -0.85 -17.23 -3.03
CA ASN A 367 -2.28 -17.25 -2.73
C ASN A 367 -3.11 -16.59 -3.82
N ASP A 368 -2.45 -15.98 -4.82
CA ASP A 368 -3.10 -15.39 -5.99
C ASP A 368 -2.23 -15.57 -7.26
N ALA A 369 -2.81 -15.20 -8.40
CA ALA A 369 -2.14 -15.32 -9.69
C ALA A 369 -1.22 -14.12 -10.03
N PHE A 370 -1.15 -13.12 -9.17
CA PHE A 370 -0.35 -11.90 -9.38
C PHE A 370 1.02 -11.98 -8.73
N SER A 371 1.25 -12.99 -7.88
CA SER A 371 2.46 -13.11 -7.07
C SER A 371 3.72 -13.24 -7.93
N VAL A 372 4.75 -12.48 -7.53
CA VAL A 372 6.09 -12.48 -8.14
C VAL A 372 7.09 -13.03 -7.14
N TYR A 373 7.97 -13.89 -7.62
CA TYR A 373 9.13 -14.40 -6.88
C TYR A 373 10.40 -13.90 -7.57
N SER A 374 11.13 -13.00 -6.93
CA SER A 374 12.30 -12.35 -7.52
C SER A 374 13.29 -13.31 -8.19
N ARG A 375 13.48 -14.49 -7.60
CA ARG A 375 14.42 -15.52 -8.09
C ARG A 375 13.87 -16.41 -9.21
N LYS A 376 12.54 -16.48 -9.38
CA LYS A 376 11.88 -17.28 -10.42
C LYS A 376 11.42 -16.42 -11.59
N ASP A 377 10.79 -15.29 -11.29
CA ASP A 377 10.23 -14.36 -12.26
C ASP A 377 11.30 -13.33 -12.65
N ARG A 378 12.35 -13.81 -13.33
CA ARG A 378 13.58 -13.05 -13.57
C ARG A 378 13.39 -11.86 -14.51
N ALA A 379 12.52 -11.95 -15.50
CA ALA A 379 12.22 -10.86 -16.40
C ALA A 379 11.51 -9.72 -15.65
N THR A 380 10.52 -10.06 -14.83
CA THR A 380 9.84 -9.07 -13.96
C THR A 380 10.81 -8.45 -12.97
N ALA A 381 11.63 -9.25 -12.29
CA ALA A 381 12.63 -8.76 -11.34
C ALA A 381 13.63 -7.80 -11.97
N TRP A 382 14.06 -8.07 -13.21
CA TRP A 382 14.95 -7.19 -13.96
C TRP A 382 14.31 -5.85 -14.26
N ILE A 383 13.05 -5.81 -14.72
CA ILE A 383 12.30 -4.57 -14.99
C ILE A 383 12.16 -3.74 -13.70
N LEU A 384 11.78 -4.38 -12.61
CA LEU A 384 11.64 -3.69 -11.31
C LEU A 384 12.98 -3.10 -10.86
N SER A 385 14.07 -3.86 -10.99
CA SER A 385 15.41 -3.40 -10.62
C SER A 385 15.88 -2.23 -11.51
N ARG A 386 15.57 -2.25 -12.81
CA ARG A 386 15.88 -1.14 -13.71
C ARG A 386 15.17 0.14 -13.24
N TRP A 387 13.86 0.10 -13.09
CA TRP A 387 13.08 1.24 -12.60
C TRP A 387 13.52 1.71 -11.21
N GLY A 388 13.84 0.77 -10.31
CA GLY A 388 14.36 1.10 -8.99
C GLY A 388 15.68 1.88 -9.04
N ARG A 389 16.56 1.60 -10.00
CA ARG A 389 17.82 2.35 -10.18
C ARG A 389 17.62 3.68 -10.90
N ASP A 390 16.78 3.71 -11.94
CA ASP A 390 16.59 4.88 -12.81
C ASP A 390 15.87 6.03 -12.09
N LEU A 391 15.16 5.74 -10.99
CA LEU A 391 14.44 6.73 -10.18
C LEU A 391 15.26 7.28 -8.99
N ARG A 392 16.47 6.80 -8.78
CA ARG A 392 17.35 7.25 -7.67
C ARG A 392 18.16 8.53 -8.06
#